data_2221b5a6cb2855dcb0a22095bd0ab765
#
_entry.id   2221b5a6cb2855dcb0a22095bd0ab765
#
_cell.length_a   1.000
_cell.length_b   1.000
_cell.length_c   1.000
_cell.angle_alpha   90.00
_cell.angle_beta   90.00
_cell.angle_gamma   90.00
#
_symmetry.space_group_name_H-M   'P 1'
#
loop_
_entity.id
_entity.type
_entity.pdbx_description
1 polymer ?
#
loop_
_entity_poly.entity_id
_entity_poly.type
_entity_poly.pdbx_seq_one_letter_code
_entity_poly.pdbx_strand_id
1 'polypeptide(L)'
;MREPQLGVAVGKKGVGKSFTTNSMLQHYAMGNPSKGVVGRRVLILDVNDEYSHYKSIALKDIVRFSVHPLIEIRRIRPFLPDGRRMTLDKIAETLFVILEQFRGGLLLIEDINRYVSDHLPKDIEGAICTNRHVDLDIIMHFQSIGRITTKIWQNCNWMRFHKNLDSVDRHAQKFEDKHEFLKLVELLVNHEYQNGNNRFYQYVDLDEMKLTGFVDPKKLDLVIDEYIIMNQRKLVRPYLNMRDNKNKAVYDMDGAKKMVKKRLLETYT
;
A
#
# COMPACT_ATOMS: atom_id res chain seq x y z
N MET A 1 11.32 -14.42 14.75
CA MET A 1 12.04 -13.47 13.84
C MET A 1 10.93 -12.74 13.07
N ARG A 2 10.97 -11.41 12.96
CA ARG A 2 9.97 -10.66 12.20
C ARG A 2 10.15 -10.95 10.70
N GLU A 3 9.06 -11.20 9.98
CA GLU A 3 9.13 -11.30 8.52
C GLU A 3 9.16 -9.91 7.89
N PRO A 4 10.09 -9.66 6.95
CA PRO A 4 10.10 -8.46 6.13
C PRO A 4 8.84 -8.33 5.29
N GLN A 5 8.35 -7.10 5.15
CA GLN A 5 7.09 -6.82 4.49
C GLN A 5 7.27 -6.00 3.23
N LEU A 6 6.40 -6.24 2.25
CA LEU A 6 6.23 -5.43 1.07
C LEU A 6 4.94 -4.60 1.23
N GLY A 7 5.08 -3.30 1.25
CA GLY A 7 3.97 -2.37 1.37
C GLY A 7 3.83 -1.44 0.17
N VAL A 8 2.61 -1.02 -0.11
CA VAL A 8 2.31 -0.10 -1.21
C VAL A 8 1.53 1.11 -0.68
N ALA A 9 1.96 2.32 -1.02
CA ALA A 9 1.15 3.52 -0.85
C ALA A 9 0.67 4.00 -2.23
N VAL A 10 -0.64 3.95 -2.45
CA VAL A 10 -1.25 4.26 -3.75
C VAL A 10 -2.19 5.45 -3.67
N GLY A 11 -2.18 6.31 -4.69
CA GLY A 11 -3.08 7.45 -4.82
C GLY A 11 -2.53 8.55 -5.70
N LYS A 12 -3.41 9.45 -6.16
CA LYS A 12 -3.04 10.56 -7.03
C LYS A 12 -1.99 11.49 -6.41
N LYS A 13 -1.44 12.39 -7.20
CA LYS A 13 -0.52 13.44 -6.71
C LYS A 13 -1.25 14.39 -5.73
N GLY A 14 -0.55 14.84 -4.69
CA GLY A 14 -1.03 15.86 -3.76
C GLY A 14 -1.91 15.36 -2.60
N VAL A 15 -2.14 14.03 -2.46
CA VAL A 15 -2.96 13.46 -1.37
C VAL A 15 -2.17 13.13 -0.09
N GLY A 16 -0.92 13.55 0.01
CA GLY A 16 -0.12 13.41 1.23
C GLY A 16 0.66 12.11 1.38
N LYS A 17 0.85 11.30 0.30
CA LYS A 17 1.61 10.04 0.37
C LYS A 17 2.99 10.22 1.01
N SER A 18 3.84 11.09 0.44
CA SER A 18 5.21 11.32 0.92
C SER A 18 5.23 11.89 2.34
N PHE A 19 4.27 12.79 2.67
CA PHE A 19 4.15 13.34 4.03
C PHE A 19 3.91 12.24 5.08
N THR A 20 2.92 11.39 4.85
CA THR A 20 2.60 10.28 5.77
C THR A 20 3.72 9.25 5.81
N THR A 21 4.34 8.95 4.65
CA THR A 21 5.48 8.04 4.60
C THR A 21 6.66 8.57 5.39
N ASN A 22 6.96 9.88 5.31
CA ASN A 22 8.05 10.47 6.08
C ASN A 22 7.90 10.22 7.59
N SER A 23 6.71 10.40 8.15
CA SER A 23 6.45 10.07 9.56
C SER A 23 6.68 8.58 9.85
N MET A 24 6.24 7.69 8.95
CA MET A 24 6.45 6.26 9.08
C MET A 24 7.93 5.88 9.05
N LEU A 25 8.75 6.50 8.17
CA LEU A 25 10.19 6.27 8.09
C LEU A 25 10.89 6.67 9.40
N GLN A 26 10.49 7.79 9.99
CA GLN A 26 11.03 8.25 11.27
C GLN A 26 10.72 7.26 12.39
N HIS A 27 9.46 6.81 12.51
CA HIS A 27 9.08 5.81 13.51
C HIS A 27 9.81 4.47 13.29
N TYR A 28 9.99 4.06 12.04
CA TYR A 28 10.73 2.84 11.71
C TYR A 28 12.20 2.94 12.12
N ALA A 29 12.84 4.09 11.89
CA ALA A 29 14.24 4.30 12.29
C ALA A 29 14.40 4.42 13.82
N MET A 30 13.45 5.04 14.52
CA MET A 30 13.48 5.16 15.98
C MET A 30 13.15 3.83 16.68
N GLY A 31 12.32 2.99 16.06
CA GLY A 31 11.75 1.82 16.72
C GLY A 31 10.74 2.20 17.81
N ASN A 32 10.43 1.24 18.67
CA ASN A 32 9.56 1.44 19.81
C ASN A 32 10.11 0.66 21.02
N PRO A 33 11.00 1.29 21.83
CA PRO A 33 11.66 0.63 22.96
C PRO A 33 10.66 0.10 24.00
N SER A 34 9.53 0.77 24.21
CA SER A 34 8.50 0.34 25.16
C SER A 34 7.82 -0.98 24.74
N LYS A 35 7.87 -1.31 23.45
CA LYS A 35 7.37 -2.57 22.88
C LYS A 35 8.49 -3.54 22.50
N GLY A 36 9.74 -3.26 22.88
CA GLY A 36 10.89 -4.08 22.51
C GLY A 36 11.23 -4.06 21.01
N VAL A 37 10.73 -3.07 20.24
CA VAL A 37 10.99 -2.95 18.82
C VAL A 37 12.23 -2.09 18.60
N VAL A 38 13.28 -2.69 18.06
CA VAL A 38 14.52 -1.99 17.70
C VAL A 38 14.35 -1.24 16.41
N GLY A 39 14.82 0.01 16.37
CA GLY A 39 14.86 0.81 15.14
C GLY A 39 15.78 0.20 14.09
N ARG A 40 15.51 0.49 12.83
CA ARG A 40 16.26 -0.06 11.69
C ARG A 40 16.56 1.04 10.66
N ARG A 41 17.60 0.84 9.86
CA ARG A 41 18.03 1.78 8.83
C ARG A 41 16.97 1.96 7.76
N VAL A 42 16.94 3.16 7.19
CA VAL A 42 16.06 3.50 6.08
C VAL A 42 16.88 4.05 4.93
N LEU A 43 16.65 3.51 3.73
CA LEU A 43 17.19 4.04 2.48
C LEU A 43 16.04 4.49 1.58
N ILE A 44 16.15 5.70 1.04
CA ILE A 44 15.14 6.29 0.16
C ILE A 44 15.74 6.44 -1.24
N LEU A 45 15.11 5.84 -2.24
CA LEU A 45 15.34 6.23 -3.63
C LEU A 45 14.47 7.45 -3.93
N ASP A 46 15.05 8.63 -3.76
CA ASP A 46 14.39 9.94 -3.81
C ASP A 46 14.44 10.51 -5.23
N VAL A 47 13.54 10.05 -6.09
CA VAL A 47 13.53 10.43 -7.50
C VAL A 47 13.05 11.86 -7.79
N ASN A 48 12.37 12.47 -6.83
CA ASN A 48 11.81 13.81 -6.96
C ASN A 48 12.59 14.86 -6.16
N ASP A 49 13.63 14.48 -5.39
CA ASP A 49 14.37 15.31 -4.45
C ASP A 49 13.48 15.93 -3.35
N GLU A 50 12.43 15.18 -2.94
CA GLU A 50 11.44 15.63 -1.93
C GLU A 50 11.93 15.45 -0.48
N TYR A 51 12.89 14.55 -0.24
CA TYR A 51 13.42 14.21 1.10
C TYR A 51 14.73 14.94 1.42
N SER A 52 14.82 16.22 1.02
CA SER A 52 16.06 17.04 1.12
C SER A 52 16.59 17.21 2.54
N HIS A 53 15.75 17.02 3.55
CA HIS A 53 16.13 17.07 4.97
C HIS A 53 16.94 15.84 5.44
N TYR A 54 16.96 14.74 4.68
CA TYR A 54 17.84 13.60 4.96
C TYR A 54 19.16 13.70 4.20
N LYS A 55 20.24 13.27 4.86
CA LYS A 55 21.57 13.22 4.25
C LYS A 55 21.62 12.20 3.11
N SER A 56 22.22 12.56 2.00
CA SER A 56 22.43 11.65 0.88
C SER A 56 23.65 10.75 1.12
N ILE A 57 23.62 9.57 0.47
CA ILE A 57 24.79 8.68 0.33
C ILE A 57 25.01 8.38 -1.14
N ALA A 58 26.25 8.02 -1.50
CA ALA A 58 26.57 7.54 -2.84
C ALA A 58 26.27 6.05 -2.97
N LEU A 59 26.01 5.55 -4.19
CA LEU A 59 25.73 4.13 -4.44
C LEU A 59 26.82 3.22 -3.89
N LYS A 60 28.09 3.58 -4.05
CA LYS A 60 29.24 2.82 -3.55
C LYS A 60 29.27 2.63 -2.02
N ASP A 61 28.54 3.45 -1.28
CA ASP A 61 28.51 3.42 0.19
C ASP A 61 27.34 2.60 0.75
N ILE A 62 26.48 2.02 -0.09
CA ILE A 62 25.26 1.29 0.34
C ILE A 62 25.66 0.07 1.20
N VAL A 63 26.64 -0.72 0.79
CA VAL A 63 27.09 -1.90 1.56
C VAL A 63 27.60 -1.48 2.94
N ARG A 64 28.41 -0.43 3.00
CA ARG A 64 28.90 0.15 4.27
C ARG A 64 27.75 0.64 5.13
N PHE A 65 26.77 1.32 4.54
CA PHE A 65 25.57 1.78 5.23
C PHE A 65 24.76 0.63 5.80
N SER A 66 24.62 -0.48 5.08
CA SER A 66 23.87 -1.65 5.53
C SER A 66 24.42 -2.29 6.81
N VAL A 67 25.72 -2.17 7.06
CA VAL A 67 26.39 -2.77 8.24
C VAL A 67 26.81 -1.73 9.29
N HIS A 68 26.56 -0.45 9.05
CA HIS A 68 26.96 0.63 9.95
C HIS A 68 26.21 0.52 11.30
N PRO A 69 26.85 0.71 12.46
CA PRO A 69 26.17 0.55 13.77
C PRO A 69 25.09 1.62 14.03
N LEU A 70 25.22 2.83 13.47
CA LEU A 70 24.21 3.87 13.65
C LEU A 70 23.01 3.62 12.78
N ILE A 71 21.83 3.79 13.38
CA ILE A 71 20.55 3.74 12.67
C ILE A 71 20.22 5.13 12.17
N GLU A 72 20.13 5.28 10.85
CA GLU A 72 19.89 6.54 10.18
C GLU A 72 18.93 6.37 9.00
N ILE A 73 18.32 7.48 8.61
CA ILE A 73 17.58 7.62 7.35
C ILE A 73 18.50 8.31 6.36
N ARG A 74 18.76 7.67 5.24
CA ARG A 74 19.59 8.15 4.15
C ARG A 74 18.83 8.11 2.83
N ARG A 75 19.27 8.92 1.86
CA ARG A 75 18.68 8.95 0.53
C ARG A 75 19.70 8.87 -0.58
N ILE A 76 19.31 8.28 -1.68
CA ILE A 76 19.98 8.36 -2.98
C ILE A 76 19.27 9.46 -3.76
N ARG A 77 20.01 10.49 -4.14
CA ARG A 77 19.49 11.64 -4.90
C ARG A 77 19.43 11.32 -6.40
N PRO A 78 18.49 11.92 -7.14
CA PRO A 78 18.34 11.69 -8.58
C PRO A 78 19.38 12.48 -9.41
N PHE A 79 20.61 12.60 -8.91
CA PHE A 79 21.69 13.37 -9.55
C PHE A 79 22.96 12.55 -9.67
N LEU A 80 23.62 12.71 -10.82
CA LEU A 80 24.96 12.18 -11.06
C LEU A 80 26.00 12.94 -10.25
N PRO A 81 27.23 12.40 -10.10
CA PRO A 81 28.32 13.10 -9.38
C PRO A 81 28.67 14.47 -9.95
N ASP A 82 28.44 14.69 -11.26
CA ASP A 82 28.67 15.95 -11.94
C ASP A 82 27.49 16.96 -11.78
N GLY A 83 26.47 16.62 -10.96
CA GLY A 83 25.31 17.48 -10.70
C GLY A 83 24.19 17.38 -11.73
N ARG A 84 24.35 16.68 -12.83
CA ARG A 84 23.27 16.46 -13.80
C ARG A 84 22.22 15.52 -13.23
N ARG A 85 20.95 15.74 -13.59
CA ARG A 85 19.85 14.85 -13.22
C ARG A 85 20.01 13.50 -13.93
N MET A 86 19.74 12.41 -13.20
CA MET A 86 19.71 11.06 -13.78
C MET A 86 18.59 10.93 -14.80
N THR A 87 18.83 10.20 -15.88
CA THR A 87 17.79 9.73 -16.79
C THR A 87 16.92 8.69 -16.10
N LEU A 88 15.76 8.39 -16.68
CA LEU A 88 14.86 7.37 -16.13
C LEU A 88 15.53 5.98 -16.10
N ASP A 89 16.26 5.63 -17.16
CA ASP A 89 17.03 4.38 -17.23
C ASP A 89 18.09 4.33 -16.12
N LYS A 90 18.78 5.44 -15.88
CA LYS A 90 19.78 5.50 -14.80
C LYS A 90 19.18 5.38 -13.42
N ILE A 91 17.95 5.86 -13.22
CA ILE A 91 17.20 5.66 -11.96
C ILE A 91 16.84 4.17 -11.81
N ALA A 92 16.41 3.50 -12.89
CA ALA A 92 16.09 2.07 -12.86
C ALA A 92 17.36 1.21 -12.56
N GLU A 93 18.49 1.51 -13.20
CA GLU A 93 19.78 0.88 -12.87
C GLU A 93 20.17 1.11 -11.40
N THR A 94 19.96 2.34 -10.91
CA THR A 94 20.22 2.71 -9.51
C THR A 94 19.36 1.86 -8.55
N LEU A 95 18.07 1.70 -8.86
CA LEU A 95 17.19 0.83 -8.08
C LEU A 95 17.70 -0.62 -8.04
N PHE A 96 18.13 -1.14 -9.18
CA PHE A 96 18.68 -2.49 -9.25
C PHE A 96 19.90 -2.65 -8.33
N VAL A 97 20.87 -1.73 -8.39
CA VAL A 97 22.04 -1.72 -7.50
C VAL A 97 21.65 -1.65 -6.01
N ILE A 98 20.63 -0.83 -5.68
CA ILE A 98 20.14 -0.74 -4.30
C ILE A 98 19.57 -2.10 -3.85
N LEU A 99 18.74 -2.74 -4.67
CA LEU A 99 18.14 -4.04 -4.35
C LEU A 99 19.19 -5.16 -4.23
N GLU A 100 20.30 -5.06 -4.97
CA GLU A 100 21.41 -6.02 -4.85
C GLU A 100 22.26 -5.81 -3.60
N GLN A 101 22.37 -4.58 -3.09
CA GLN A 101 23.38 -4.25 -2.07
C GLN A 101 22.80 -3.88 -0.71
N PHE A 102 21.59 -3.33 -0.64
CA PHE A 102 21.00 -2.90 0.62
C PHE A 102 20.36 -4.06 1.36
N ARG A 103 20.70 -4.24 2.63
CA ARG A 103 20.24 -5.34 3.49
C ARG A 103 19.85 -4.81 4.87
N GLY A 104 18.93 -5.51 5.53
CA GLY A 104 18.66 -5.32 6.94
C GLY A 104 18.04 -3.98 7.29
N GLY A 105 17.00 -3.53 6.58
CA GLY A 105 16.38 -2.22 6.83
C GLY A 105 15.06 -2.02 6.09
N LEU A 106 14.75 -0.77 5.76
CA LEU A 106 13.60 -0.38 4.96
C LEU A 106 14.05 0.41 3.73
N LEU A 107 13.60 0.00 2.56
CA LEU A 107 13.75 0.72 1.31
C LEU A 107 12.44 1.40 0.92
N LEU A 108 12.48 2.72 0.76
CA LEU A 108 11.41 3.47 0.11
C LEU A 108 11.75 3.66 -1.38
N ILE A 109 10.85 3.19 -2.24
CA ILE A 109 10.92 3.37 -3.70
C ILE A 109 9.83 4.37 -4.10
N GLU A 110 10.22 5.59 -4.42
CA GLU A 110 9.29 6.63 -4.82
C GLU A 110 8.94 6.54 -6.31
N ASP A 111 7.68 6.87 -6.62
CA ASP A 111 7.15 7.07 -7.98
C ASP A 111 7.67 6.06 -9.01
N ILE A 112 7.71 4.78 -8.63
CA ILE A 112 8.27 3.69 -9.46
C ILE A 112 7.71 3.69 -10.89
N ASN A 113 6.45 4.06 -11.08
CA ASN A 113 5.79 4.17 -12.38
C ASN A 113 6.42 5.20 -13.32
N ARG A 114 7.27 6.08 -12.81
CA ARG A 114 7.86 7.14 -13.60
C ARG A 114 9.06 6.65 -14.41
N TYR A 115 9.82 5.71 -13.86
CA TYR A 115 11.09 5.24 -14.46
C TYR A 115 11.09 3.75 -14.78
N VAL A 116 10.01 3.09 -14.46
CA VAL A 116 9.76 1.71 -14.88
C VAL A 116 8.49 1.73 -15.72
N SER A 117 8.56 1.14 -16.91
CA SER A 117 7.42 0.95 -17.80
C SER A 117 6.32 0.10 -17.14
N ASP A 118 5.20 -0.12 -17.83
CA ASP A 118 4.09 -0.94 -17.33
C ASP A 118 4.51 -2.38 -16.97
N HIS A 119 5.72 -2.79 -17.38
CA HIS A 119 6.35 -4.04 -16.96
C HIS A 119 7.67 -3.73 -16.26
N LEU A 120 7.75 -4.10 -14.98
CA LEU A 120 9.01 -4.11 -14.24
C LEU A 120 10.00 -5.07 -14.93
N PRO A 121 11.27 -4.68 -15.12
CA PRO A 121 12.31 -5.63 -15.50
C PRO A 121 12.27 -6.84 -14.56
N LYS A 122 12.39 -8.05 -15.12
CA LYS A 122 12.25 -9.30 -14.35
C LYS A 122 13.17 -9.36 -13.15
N ASP A 123 14.37 -8.82 -13.28
CA ASP A 123 15.37 -8.80 -12.21
C ASP A 123 14.97 -7.87 -11.04
N ILE A 124 14.44 -6.70 -11.34
CA ILE A 124 13.92 -5.76 -10.33
C ILE A 124 12.69 -6.37 -9.63
N GLU A 125 11.76 -6.92 -10.41
CA GLU A 125 10.56 -7.56 -9.88
C GLU A 125 10.91 -8.77 -9.02
N GLY A 126 11.84 -9.61 -9.48
CA GLY A 126 12.36 -10.75 -8.71
C GLY A 126 13.01 -10.31 -7.40
N ALA A 127 13.88 -9.30 -7.43
CA ALA A 127 14.54 -8.77 -6.25
C ALA A 127 13.56 -8.19 -5.22
N ILE A 128 12.50 -7.50 -5.67
CA ILE A 128 11.44 -6.99 -4.79
C ILE A 128 10.68 -8.15 -4.14
N CYS A 129 10.31 -9.18 -4.90
CA CYS A 129 9.54 -10.32 -4.40
C CYS A 129 10.36 -11.25 -3.48
N THR A 130 11.70 -11.17 -3.52
CA THR A 130 12.61 -11.94 -2.65
C THR A 130 13.15 -11.15 -1.46
N ASN A 131 12.56 -10.01 -1.13
CA ASN A 131 12.96 -9.12 -0.03
C ASN A 131 13.11 -9.83 1.33
N ARG A 132 12.36 -10.90 1.57
CA ARG A 132 12.41 -11.71 2.80
C ARG A 132 13.80 -12.34 3.02
N HIS A 133 14.46 -12.80 1.96
CA HIS A 133 15.77 -13.44 2.05
C HIS A 133 16.91 -12.51 2.44
N VAL A 134 16.69 -11.20 2.31
CA VAL A 134 17.70 -10.17 2.59
C VAL A 134 17.31 -9.27 3.77
N ASP A 135 16.28 -9.66 4.53
CA ASP A 135 15.75 -8.94 5.69
C ASP A 135 15.44 -7.47 5.37
N LEU A 136 14.76 -7.22 4.24
CA LEU A 136 14.48 -5.90 3.72
C LEU A 136 12.97 -5.63 3.65
N ASP A 137 12.50 -4.67 4.43
CA ASP A 137 11.16 -4.11 4.22
C ASP A 137 11.19 -3.18 3.00
N ILE A 138 10.14 -3.22 2.18
CA ILE A 138 10.03 -2.34 1.01
C ILE A 138 8.71 -1.60 1.06
N ILE A 139 8.75 -0.29 0.81
CA ILE A 139 7.57 0.53 0.55
C ILE A 139 7.68 1.11 -0.85
N MET A 140 6.62 0.95 -1.64
CA MET A 140 6.55 1.51 -2.98
C MET A 140 5.43 2.52 -3.10
N HIS A 141 5.71 3.65 -3.74
CA HIS A 141 4.70 4.64 -4.08
C HIS A 141 4.22 4.48 -5.51
N PHE A 142 2.89 4.37 -5.65
CA PHE A 142 2.20 4.35 -6.94
C PHE A 142 1.21 5.51 -7.05
N GLN A 143 1.07 6.09 -8.25
CA GLN A 143 0.10 7.17 -8.49
C GLN A 143 -1.28 6.65 -8.88
N SER A 144 -1.39 5.39 -9.29
CA SER A 144 -2.64 4.72 -9.63
C SER A 144 -2.58 3.26 -9.24
N ILE A 145 -3.71 2.73 -8.78
CA ILE A 145 -3.87 1.32 -8.42
C ILE A 145 -3.71 0.40 -9.65
N GLY A 146 -4.07 0.87 -10.83
CA GLY A 146 -3.89 0.14 -12.08
C GLY A 146 -2.43 -0.10 -12.46
N ARG A 147 -1.51 0.69 -11.92
CA ARG A 147 -0.07 0.61 -12.22
C ARG A 147 0.69 -0.40 -11.37
N ILE A 148 0.08 -0.96 -10.33
CA ILE A 148 0.69 -2.03 -9.53
C ILE A 148 0.73 -3.30 -10.39
N THR A 149 1.90 -3.90 -10.62
CA THR A 149 1.99 -5.14 -11.41
C THR A 149 1.38 -6.31 -10.64
N THR A 150 0.95 -7.34 -11.37
CA THR A 150 0.31 -8.52 -10.74
C THR A 150 1.24 -9.20 -9.71
N LYS A 151 2.54 -9.31 -10.01
CA LYS A 151 3.49 -9.92 -9.08
C LYS A 151 3.70 -9.11 -7.81
N ILE A 152 3.81 -7.77 -7.92
CA ILE A 152 3.88 -6.90 -6.74
C ILE A 152 2.60 -7.05 -5.92
N TRP A 153 1.45 -7.06 -6.58
CA TRP A 153 0.16 -7.25 -5.95
C TRP A 153 0.08 -8.56 -5.15
N GLN A 154 0.52 -9.68 -5.74
CA GLN A 154 0.51 -10.99 -5.12
C GLN A 154 1.46 -11.12 -3.93
N ASN A 155 2.49 -10.29 -3.84
CA ASN A 155 3.47 -10.30 -2.75
C ASN A 155 3.29 -9.14 -1.75
N CYS A 156 2.30 -8.27 -1.97
CA CYS A 156 2.05 -7.11 -1.12
C CYS A 156 1.30 -7.53 0.14
N ASN A 157 1.91 -7.28 1.31
CA ASN A 157 1.34 -7.63 2.61
C ASN A 157 0.33 -6.57 3.08
N TRP A 158 0.61 -5.29 2.82
CA TRP A 158 -0.26 -4.20 3.24
C TRP A 158 -0.29 -3.06 2.22
N MET A 159 -1.38 -2.32 2.23
CA MET A 159 -1.53 -1.14 1.38
C MET A 159 -2.00 0.06 2.20
N ARG A 160 -1.48 1.24 1.87
CA ARG A 160 -2.05 2.52 2.27
C ARG A 160 -2.76 3.13 1.07
N PHE A 161 -4.08 3.07 1.13
CA PHE A 161 -4.95 3.50 0.04
C PHE A 161 -5.34 4.95 0.24
N HIS A 162 -4.89 5.83 -0.63
CA HIS A 162 -5.30 7.23 -0.72
C HIS A 162 -6.27 7.43 -1.89
N LYS A 163 -6.81 8.64 -2.05
CA LYS A 163 -7.64 8.99 -3.20
C LYS A 163 -6.93 8.70 -4.51
N ASN A 164 -7.52 7.82 -5.31
CA ASN A 164 -7.08 7.47 -6.65
C ASN A 164 -7.91 8.21 -7.72
N LEU A 165 -7.34 8.39 -8.91
CA LEU A 165 -8.07 8.80 -10.11
C LEU A 165 -8.67 7.60 -10.84
N ASP A 166 -8.04 6.46 -10.67
CA ASP A 166 -8.42 5.20 -11.28
C ASP A 166 -9.32 4.41 -10.32
N SER A 167 -10.27 3.65 -10.88
CA SER A 167 -11.22 2.87 -10.09
C SER A 167 -10.76 1.42 -9.93
N VAL A 168 -11.02 0.86 -8.74
CA VAL A 168 -10.81 -0.57 -8.44
C VAL A 168 -11.57 -1.44 -9.46
N ASP A 169 -12.80 -1.05 -9.87
CA ASP A 169 -13.62 -1.82 -10.81
C ASP A 169 -12.98 -2.01 -12.18
N ARG A 170 -12.20 -1.03 -12.65
CA ARG A 170 -11.48 -1.13 -13.93
C ARG A 170 -10.42 -2.23 -13.94
N HIS A 171 -9.99 -2.64 -12.77
CA HIS A 171 -8.92 -3.62 -12.58
C HIS A 171 -9.38 -4.85 -11.79
N ALA A 172 -10.69 -5.13 -11.78
CA ALA A 172 -11.30 -6.21 -11.00
C ALA A 172 -10.61 -7.57 -11.21
N GLN A 173 -10.24 -7.91 -12.46
CA GLN A 173 -9.53 -9.15 -12.78
C GLN A 173 -8.14 -9.27 -12.14
N LYS A 174 -7.47 -8.13 -11.86
CA LYS A 174 -6.17 -8.11 -11.20
C LYS A 174 -6.29 -8.41 -9.71
N PHE A 175 -7.40 -8.02 -9.09
CA PHE A 175 -7.59 -8.10 -7.64
C PHE A 175 -8.30 -9.37 -7.19
N GLU A 176 -8.89 -10.11 -8.14
CA GLU A 176 -9.54 -11.40 -7.88
C GLU A 176 -10.48 -11.37 -6.65
N ASP A 177 -10.17 -12.18 -5.64
CA ASP A 177 -10.91 -12.30 -4.39
C ASP A 177 -10.88 -11.03 -3.52
N LYS A 178 -9.87 -10.17 -3.67
CA LYS A 178 -9.72 -8.91 -2.91
C LYS A 178 -10.54 -7.74 -3.48
N HIS A 179 -11.21 -7.92 -4.61
CA HIS A 179 -11.95 -6.86 -5.29
C HIS A 179 -13.05 -6.23 -4.41
N GLU A 180 -13.87 -7.06 -3.74
CA GLU A 180 -14.95 -6.59 -2.84
C GLU A 180 -14.38 -5.71 -1.72
N PHE A 181 -13.33 -6.17 -1.08
CA PHE A 181 -12.64 -5.47 0.00
C PHE A 181 -12.07 -4.12 -0.46
N LEU A 182 -11.30 -4.13 -1.54
CA LEU A 182 -10.71 -2.90 -2.08
C LEU A 182 -11.75 -1.90 -2.57
N LYS A 183 -12.88 -2.37 -3.06
CA LYS A 183 -13.99 -1.49 -3.44
C LYS A 183 -14.59 -0.77 -2.25
N LEU A 184 -14.75 -1.44 -1.12
CA LEU A 184 -15.18 -0.80 0.14
C LEU A 184 -14.16 0.24 0.61
N VAL A 185 -12.86 -0.07 0.53
CA VAL A 185 -11.79 0.89 0.86
C VAL A 185 -11.82 2.11 -0.06
N GLU A 186 -12.03 1.89 -1.36
CA GLU A 186 -12.16 2.98 -2.35
C GLU A 186 -13.34 3.89 -2.01
N LEU A 187 -14.50 3.33 -1.68
CA LEU A 187 -15.69 4.10 -1.30
C LEU A 187 -15.44 4.91 -0.03
N LEU A 188 -14.81 4.31 0.99
CA LEU A 188 -14.47 5.00 2.23
C LEU A 188 -13.56 6.21 1.97
N VAL A 189 -12.50 6.01 1.21
CA VAL A 189 -11.56 7.09 0.85
C VAL A 189 -12.22 8.16 -0.02
N ASN A 190 -13.10 7.76 -0.94
CA ASN A 190 -13.85 8.69 -1.78
C ASN A 190 -14.84 9.54 -0.96
N HIS A 191 -15.55 8.93 -0.02
CA HIS A 191 -16.46 9.61 0.88
C HIS A 191 -15.72 10.67 1.72
N GLU A 192 -14.60 10.31 2.33
CA GLU A 192 -13.78 11.25 3.09
C GLU A 192 -13.26 12.41 2.21
N TYR A 193 -12.79 12.08 1.01
CA TYR A 193 -12.30 13.08 0.07
C TYR A 193 -13.39 14.08 -0.36
N GLN A 194 -14.60 13.60 -0.63
CA GLN A 194 -15.77 14.44 -0.98
C GLN A 194 -16.19 15.35 0.18
N ASN A 195 -15.99 14.91 1.41
CA ASN A 195 -16.26 15.69 2.62
C ASN A 195 -15.11 16.64 3.02
N GLY A 196 -14.16 16.90 2.11
CA GLY A 196 -13.08 17.86 2.30
C GLY A 196 -11.81 17.30 2.97
N ASN A 197 -11.81 16.04 3.38
CA ASN A 197 -10.61 15.39 3.94
C ASN A 197 -9.67 14.90 2.83
N ASN A 198 -9.03 15.84 2.15
CA ASN A 198 -8.21 15.57 0.96
C ASN A 198 -6.95 14.74 1.21
N ARG A 199 -6.58 14.54 2.46
CA ARG A 199 -5.39 13.76 2.86
C ARG A 199 -5.75 12.45 3.55
N PHE A 200 -7.03 12.10 3.58
CA PHE A 200 -7.47 10.84 4.16
C PHE A 200 -6.86 9.65 3.40
N TYR A 201 -6.52 8.65 4.15
CA TYR A 201 -6.08 7.36 3.66
C TYR A 201 -6.53 6.25 4.61
N GLN A 202 -6.65 5.05 4.07
CA GLN A 202 -6.93 3.86 4.85
C GLN A 202 -5.78 2.87 4.72
N TYR A 203 -5.28 2.37 5.85
CA TYR A 203 -4.42 1.21 5.86
C TYR A 203 -5.26 -0.06 5.74
N VAL A 204 -4.76 -1.00 4.96
CA VAL A 204 -5.34 -2.33 4.78
C VAL A 204 -4.26 -3.39 4.89
N ASP A 205 -4.56 -4.43 5.63
CA ASP A 205 -3.83 -5.68 5.63
C ASP A 205 -4.37 -6.51 4.46
N LEU A 206 -3.49 -6.89 3.53
CA LEU A 206 -3.89 -7.64 2.33
C LEU A 206 -3.78 -9.14 2.53
N ASP A 207 -3.05 -9.59 3.54
CA ASP A 207 -2.94 -10.99 3.90
C ASP A 207 -4.22 -11.44 4.64
N GLU A 208 -4.67 -10.65 5.61
CA GLU A 208 -5.88 -10.92 6.40
C GLU A 208 -7.16 -10.32 5.80
N MET A 209 -7.04 -9.47 4.78
CA MET A 209 -8.13 -8.66 4.21
C MET A 209 -8.86 -7.83 5.28
N LYS A 210 -8.11 -7.13 6.13
CA LYS A 210 -8.63 -6.33 7.23
C LYS A 210 -8.32 -4.85 7.06
N LEU A 211 -9.27 -4.01 7.47
CA LEU A 211 -9.00 -2.59 7.69
C LEU A 211 -8.10 -2.46 8.92
N THR A 212 -7.03 -1.67 8.82
CA THR A 212 -6.10 -1.42 9.91
C THR A 212 -5.94 0.06 10.18
N GLY A 213 -5.50 0.41 11.40
CA GLY A 213 -5.47 1.80 11.85
C GLY A 213 -6.84 2.30 12.32
N PHE A 214 -7.01 3.61 12.34
CA PHE A 214 -8.29 4.21 12.77
C PHE A 214 -9.32 4.17 11.64
N VAL A 215 -10.48 3.61 11.93
CA VAL A 215 -11.65 3.61 11.07
C VAL A 215 -12.83 4.18 11.88
N ASP A 216 -13.45 5.25 11.39
CA ASP A 216 -14.67 5.78 11.99
C ASP A 216 -15.84 4.81 11.73
N PRO A 217 -16.41 4.17 12.78
CA PRO A 217 -17.46 3.17 12.58
C PRO A 217 -18.70 3.70 11.89
N LYS A 218 -19.05 4.97 12.14
CA LYS A 218 -20.25 5.59 11.51
C LYS A 218 -20.05 5.78 10.00
N LYS A 219 -18.86 6.20 9.61
CA LYS A 219 -18.55 6.39 8.19
C LYS A 219 -18.44 5.06 7.45
N LEU A 220 -17.82 4.07 8.10
CA LEU A 220 -17.77 2.73 7.55
C LEU A 220 -19.17 2.15 7.34
N ASP A 221 -20.04 2.36 8.31
CA ASP A 221 -21.44 1.93 8.29
C ASP A 221 -22.20 2.52 7.09
N LEU A 222 -22.05 3.83 6.86
CA LEU A 222 -22.64 4.53 5.70
C LEU A 222 -22.09 3.98 4.37
N VAL A 223 -20.79 3.79 4.28
CA VAL A 223 -20.13 3.29 3.06
C VAL A 223 -20.57 1.84 2.75
N ILE A 224 -20.71 1.00 3.76
CA ILE A 224 -21.22 -0.37 3.58
C ILE A 224 -22.67 -0.33 3.08
N ASP A 225 -23.53 0.52 3.63
CA ASP A 225 -24.92 0.66 3.17
C ASP A 225 -24.95 1.11 1.69
N GLU A 226 -24.13 2.10 1.32
CA GLU A 226 -23.98 2.54 -0.08
C GLU A 226 -23.54 1.37 -0.98
N TYR A 227 -22.52 0.62 -0.56
CA TYR A 227 -22.01 -0.54 -1.31
C TYR A 227 -23.08 -1.62 -1.50
N ILE A 228 -23.88 -1.91 -0.46
CA ILE A 228 -25.00 -2.87 -0.53
C ILE A 228 -26.05 -2.40 -1.55
N ILE A 229 -26.38 -1.12 -1.56
CA ILE A 229 -27.35 -0.55 -2.51
C ILE A 229 -26.82 -0.69 -3.95
N MET A 230 -25.56 -0.33 -4.20
CA MET A 230 -24.93 -0.43 -5.52
C MET A 230 -24.86 -1.87 -6.04
N ASN A 231 -24.72 -2.84 -5.13
CA ASN A 231 -24.53 -4.25 -5.46
C ASN A 231 -25.68 -5.17 -5.02
N GLN A 232 -26.89 -4.61 -4.88
CA GLN A 232 -28.05 -5.31 -4.30
C GLN A 232 -28.35 -6.67 -4.96
N ARG A 233 -28.25 -6.75 -6.29
CA ARG A 233 -28.47 -8.01 -7.01
C ARG A 233 -27.50 -9.09 -6.62
N LYS A 234 -26.22 -8.75 -6.46
CA LYS A 234 -25.15 -9.69 -6.13
C LYS A 234 -25.16 -10.09 -4.65
N LEU A 235 -25.37 -9.10 -3.77
CA LEU A 235 -25.18 -9.27 -2.33
C LEU A 235 -26.44 -9.66 -1.59
N VAL A 236 -27.59 -9.03 -1.91
CA VAL A 236 -28.83 -9.18 -1.15
C VAL A 236 -29.72 -10.29 -1.69
N ARG A 237 -29.78 -10.47 -3.03
CA ARG A 237 -30.63 -11.47 -3.67
C ARG A 237 -30.40 -12.91 -3.19
N PRO A 238 -29.16 -13.38 -2.92
CA PRO A 238 -28.94 -14.72 -2.36
C PRO A 238 -29.67 -14.94 -1.03
N TYR A 239 -29.69 -13.95 -0.13
CA TYR A 239 -30.41 -14.02 1.15
C TYR A 239 -31.92 -14.01 0.97
N LEU A 240 -32.46 -13.19 0.04
CA LEU A 240 -33.88 -13.17 -0.29
C LEU A 240 -34.38 -14.50 -0.86
N ASN A 241 -33.52 -15.26 -1.49
CA ASN A 241 -33.84 -16.57 -2.07
C ASN A 241 -33.76 -17.72 -1.06
N MET A 242 -33.25 -17.48 0.16
CA MET A 242 -33.22 -18.51 1.20
C MET A 242 -34.61 -18.89 1.65
N ARG A 243 -34.86 -20.19 1.79
CA ARG A 243 -36.12 -20.74 2.23
C ARG A 243 -35.91 -21.60 3.46
N ASP A 244 -36.88 -21.59 4.36
CA ASP A 244 -36.95 -22.50 5.50
C ASP A 244 -37.46 -23.88 5.09
N ASN A 245 -37.55 -24.81 6.04
CA ASN A 245 -38.06 -26.17 5.83
C ASN A 245 -39.54 -26.20 5.42
N LYS A 246 -40.26 -25.06 5.52
CA LYS A 246 -41.65 -24.89 5.10
C LYS A 246 -41.77 -24.11 3.80
N ASN A 247 -40.66 -23.92 3.08
CA ASN A 247 -40.57 -23.16 1.83
C ASN A 247 -40.95 -21.65 1.97
N LYS A 248 -40.90 -21.09 3.18
CA LYS A 248 -41.10 -19.66 3.40
C LYS A 248 -39.77 -18.90 3.30
N ALA A 249 -39.84 -17.62 2.86
CA ALA A 249 -38.67 -16.77 2.83
C ALA A 249 -38.10 -16.59 4.26
N VAL A 250 -36.80 -16.79 4.42
CA VAL A 250 -36.10 -16.63 5.71
C VAL A 250 -35.88 -15.16 6.04
N TYR A 251 -35.65 -14.37 5.01
CA TYR A 251 -35.37 -12.92 5.15
C TYR A 251 -36.28 -12.12 4.23
N ASP A 252 -36.81 -11.01 4.75
CA ASP A 252 -37.31 -9.90 3.97
C ASP A 252 -36.14 -9.02 3.46
N MET A 253 -36.46 -7.92 2.77
CA MET A 253 -35.45 -7.02 2.18
C MET A 253 -34.51 -6.43 3.24
N ASP A 254 -35.04 -5.97 4.36
CA ASP A 254 -34.27 -5.32 5.42
C ASP A 254 -33.44 -6.34 6.21
N GLY A 255 -34.01 -7.52 6.49
CA GLY A 255 -33.29 -8.63 7.10
C GLY A 255 -32.11 -9.10 6.24
N ALA A 256 -32.32 -9.25 4.93
CA ALA A 256 -31.27 -9.62 4.00
C ALA A 256 -30.14 -8.57 3.94
N LYS A 257 -30.47 -7.26 3.89
CA LYS A 257 -29.47 -6.19 3.95
C LYS A 257 -28.67 -6.21 5.27
N LYS A 258 -29.33 -6.42 6.41
CA LYS A 258 -28.69 -6.53 7.73
C LYS A 258 -27.71 -7.71 7.77
N MET A 259 -28.07 -8.84 7.19
CA MET A 259 -27.18 -10.02 7.11
C MET A 259 -25.94 -9.74 6.25
N VAL A 260 -26.11 -9.11 5.08
CA VAL A 260 -24.99 -8.69 4.24
C VAL A 260 -24.07 -7.72 4.98
N LYS A 261 -24.64 -6.71 5.63
CA LYS A 261 -23.91 -5.72 6.40
C LYS A 261 -23.10 -6.36 7.53
N LYS A 262 -23.71 -7.26 8.29
CA LYS A 262 -23.04 -8.02 9.34
C LYS A 262 -21.86 -8.82 8.78
N ARG A 263 -22.05 -9.55 7.69
CA ARG A 263 -20.98 -10.30 7.01
C ARG A 263 -19.82 -9.40 6.62
N LEU A 264 -20.09 -8.25 5.97
CA LEU A 264 -19.04 -7.35 5.51
C LEU A 264 -18.23 -6.77 6.69
N LEU A 265 -18.90 -6.39 7.78
CA LEU A 265 -18.23 -5.93 8.99
C LEU A 265 -17.37 -7.04 9.60
N GLU A 266 -17.90 -8.23 9.83
CA GLU A 266 -17.16 -9.35 10.41
C GLU A 266 -15.97 -9.81 9.55
N THR A 267 -16.12 -9.69 8.22
CA THR A 267 -15.04 -10.10 7.30
C THR A 267 -13.92 -9.09 7.24
N TYR A 268 -14.20 -7.77 7.26
CA TYR A 268 -13.22 -6.76 6.90
C TYR A 268 -12.78 -5.84 8.06
N THR A 269 -13.35 -5.97 9.23
CA THR A 269 -12.93 -5.29 10.47
C THR A 269 -12.46 -6.27 11.52
#